data_b504e7177b8a176959d23b2489aa9ddf
#
_entry.id   b504e7177b8a176959d23b2489aa9ddf
#
_cell.length_a   1.000
_cell.length_b   1.000
_cell.length_c   1.000
_cell.angle_alpha   90.00
_cell.angle_beta   90.00
_cell.angle_gamma   90.00
#
_symmetry.space_group_name_H-M   'P 1'
#
loop_
_entity.id
_entity.type
_entity.pdbx_description
1 polymer ?
#
loop_
_entity_poly.entity_id
_entity_poly.type
_entity_poly.pdbx_seq_one_letter_code
_entity_poly.pdbx_strand_id
1 'polypeptide(L)'
;YDGKGQFVVREPADLDKAWDAIGNSALIAEQWVPFDFEVSCIGVRNHEGDIAIYPLARNVHENGILSTSRSPVDAPALAERAEGYVRRLLGHLDYVGVLALELFVCGDELLANEFAPRVHNSGHWSIEGSETSQFENHIRAVLNRPLGSTASVGHAGMVNLIGEIPDAARALKIGVLHDYGKSPRPGRKLGHITITAETAAERDKNIDIIERSVT
;
A
#
# COMPACT_ATOMS: atom_id res chain seq x y z
N TYR A 1 5.46 -7.04 -10.41
CA TYR A 1 5.97 -6.76 -9.07
C TYR A 1 7.13 -5.76 -9.17
N ASP A 2 7.02 -4.62 -8.52
CA ASP A 2 7.99 -3.51 -8.55
C ASP A 2 8.33 -3.03 -10.00
N GLY A 3 7.35 -2.98 -10.91
CA GLY A 3 7.52 -2.55 -12.30
C GLY A 3 8.40 -3.44 -13.17
N LYS A 4 8.82 -4.61 -12.68
CA LYS A 4 9.62 -5.56 -13.45
C LYS A 4 8.75 -6.33 -14.44
N GLY A 5 9.24 -6.48 -15.68
CA GLY A 5 8.50 -7.15 -16.73
C GLY A 5 7.31 -6.32 -17.25
N GLN A 6 7.33 -5.01 -17.07
CA GLN A 6 6.36 -4.06 -17.61
C GLN A 6 7.04 -3.14 -18.63
N PHE A 7 6.29 -2.74 -19.65
CA PHE A 7 6.70 -1.76 -20.64
C PHE A 7 5.52 -0.83 -20.95
N VAL A 8 5.72 0.46 -20.84
CA VAL A 8 4.68 1.44 -21.15
C VAL A 8 4.76 1.79 -22.63
N VAL A 9 3.72 1.42 -23.37
CA VAL A 9 3.55 1.78 -24.79
C VAL A 9 2.77 3.09 -24.84
N ARG A 10 3.40 4.16 -25.30
CA ARG A 10 2.79 5.48 -25.47
C ARG A 10 2.31 5.74 -26.88
N GLU A 11 2.99 5.13 -27.86
CA GLU A 11 2.70 5.26 -29.28
C GLU A 11 2.99 3.94 -29.99
N PRO A 12 2.41 3.71 -31.18
CA PRO A 12 2.62 2.45 -31.93
C PRO A 12 4.09 2.11 -32.18
N ALA A 13 4.97 3.11 -32.32
CA ALA A 13 6.41 2.91 -32.52
C ALA A 13 7.13 2.29 -31.30
N ASP A 14 6.49 2.24 -30.13
CA ASP A 14 7.04 1.61 -28.93
C ASP A 14 6.78 0.10 -28.89
N LEU A 15 5.90 -0.45 -29.74
CA LEU A 15 5.52 -1.86 -29.70
C LEU A 15 6.71 -2.80 -29.96
N ASP A 16 7.56 -2.49 -30.94
CA ASP A 16 8.73 -3.32 -31.24
C ASP A 16 9.72 -3.29 -30.05
N LYS A 17 9.95 -2.12 -29.46
CA LYS A 17 10.79 -1.97 -28.28
C LYS A 17 10.23 -2.74 -27.07
N ALA A 18 8.91 -2.68 -26.88
CA ALA A 18 8.24 -3.43 -25.82
C ALA A 18 8.40 -4.94 -26.03
N TRP A 19 8.21 -5.40 -27.29
CA TRP A 19 8.37 -6.81 -27.64
C TRP A 19 9.81 -7.28 -27.41
N ASP A 20 10.80 -6.53 -27.84
CA ASP A 20 12.22 -6.86 -27.64
C ASP A 20 12.59 -6.91 -26.15
N ALA A 21 12.00 -6.04 -25.34
CA ALA A 21 12.28 -5.95 -23.91
C ALA A 21 11.62 -7.07 -23.08
N ILE A 22 10.37 -7.43 -23.37
CA ILE A 22 9.55 -8.30 -22.51
C ILE A 22 8.80 -9.41 -23.27
N GLY A 23 8.89 -9.48 -24.59
CA GLY A 23 8.13 -10.41 -25.46
C GLY A 23 8.49 -11.90 -25.34
N ASN A 24 9.45 -12.27 -24.48
CA ASN A 24 9.92 -13.65 -24.30
C ASN A 24 8.95 -14.54 -23.49
N SER A 25 7.84 -14.01 -23.02
CA SER A 25 6.83 -14.70 -22.23
C SER A 25 5.42 -14.27 -22.64
N ALA A 26 4.40 -14.95 -22.13
CA ALA A 26 3.02 -14.51 -22.32
C ALA A 26 2.83 -13.11 -21.69
N LEU A 27 2.23 -12.20 -22.44
CA LEU A 27 2.02 -10.81 -22.05
C LEU A 27 0.53 -10.50 -21.90
N ILE A 28 0.23 -9.54 -21.05
CA ILE A 28 -1.06 -8.87 -20.96
C ILE A 28 -0.86 -7.44 -21.45
N ALA A 29 -1.75 -6.97 -22.32
CA ALA A 29 -1.84 -5.56 -22.69
C ALA A 29 -3.00 -4.92 -21.94
N GLU A 30 -2.71 -3.91 -21.16
CA GLU A 30 -3.71 -3.17 -20.38
C GLU A 30 -3.82 -1.76 -20.91
N GLN A 31 -5.04 -1.21 -20.86
CA GLN A 31 -5.28 0.17 -21.23
C GLN A 31 -4.61 1.09 -20.21
N TRP A 32 -3.98 2.17 -20.70
CA TRP A 32 -3.51 3.25 -19.84
C TRP A 32 -4.69 3.92 -19.13
N VAL A 33 -4.63 3.98 -17.80
CA VAL A 33 -5.66 4.62 -16.97
C VAL A 33 -5.17 6.00 -16.54
N PRO A 34 -5.83 7.09 -16.97
CA PRO A 34 -5.55 8.44 -16.49
C PRO A 34 -6.21 8.63 -15.11
N PHE A 35 -5.54 8.27 -14.04
CA PHE A 35 -6.04 8.38 -12.67
C PHE A 35 -5.58 9.67 -11.99
N ASP A 36 -6.36 10.14 -11.01
CA ASP A 36 -6.03 11.30 -10.20
C ASP A 36 -5.05 10.96 -9.08
N PHE A 37 -5.27 9.80 -8.43
CA PHE A 37 -4.39 9.26 -7.40
C PHE A 37 -4.68 7.77 -7.15
N GLU A 38 -3.82 7.14 -6.37
CA GLU A 38 -3.94 5.73 -6.02
C GLU A 38 -4.34 5.56 -4.56
N VAL A 39 -5.16 4.54 -4.29
CA VAL A 39 -5.52 4.15 -2.93
C VAL A 39 -5.39 2.64 -2.74
N SER A 40 -5.22 2.21 -1.50
CA SER A 40 -5.34 0.80 -1.12
C SER A 40 -6.37 0.63 -0.02
N CYS A 41 -7.20 -0.39 -0.18
CA CYS A 41 -8.12 -0.88 0.81
C CYS A 41 -7.65 -2.26 1.29
N ILE A 42 -7.43 -2.40 2.59
CA ILE A 42 -6.94 -3.63 3.19
C ILE A 42 -8.04 -4.23 4.04
N GLY A 43 -8.33 -5.50 3.80
CA GLY A 43 -9.26 -6.25 4.60
C GLY A 43 -8.65 -7.54 5.14
N VAL A 44 -9.23 -8.05 6.19
CA VAL A 44 -8.87 -9.34 6.78
C VAL A 44 -10.15 -10.15 7.02
N ARG A 45 -10.10 -11.45 6.73
CA ARG A 45 -11.20 -12.37 6.97
C ARG A 45 -10.69 -13.58 7.76
N ASN A 46 -11.45 -14.03 8.76
CA ASN A 46 -11.16 -15.25 9.51
C ASN A 46 -11.91 -16.46 8.92
N HIS A 47 -11.73 -17.65 9.51
CA HIS A 47 -12.40 -18.88 9.10
C HIS A 47 -13.93 -18.86 9.32
N GLU A 48 -14.41 -18.05 10.25
CA GLU A 48 -15.84 -17.91 10.56
C GLU A 48 -16.55 -16.96 9.57
N GLY A 49 -15.78 -16.29 8.72
CA GLY A 49 -16.28 -15.34 7.72
C GLY A 49 -16.38 -13.91 8.22
N ASP A 50 -15.95 -13.62 9.46
CA ASP A 50 -15.86 -12.26 9.95
C ASP A 50 -14.84 -11.46 9.15
N ILE A 51 -15.18 -10.22 8.79
CA ILE A 51 -14.32 -9.34 8.00
C ILE A 51 -14.14 -8.01 8.74
N ALA A 52 -12.88 -7.62 8.93
CA ALA A 52 -12.50 -6.29 9.36
C ALA A 52 -11.76 -5.56 8.23
N ILE A 53 -12.05 -4.27 8.03
CA ILE A 53 -11.47 -3.45 6.98
C ILE A 53 -10.69 -2.30 7.63
N TYR A 54 -9.46 -2.07 7.16
CA TYR A 54 -8.65 -0.92 7.55
C TYR A 54 -9.11 0.35 6.83
N PRO A 55 -8.95 1.51 7.46
CA PRO A 55 -9.19 2.78 6.79
C PRO A 55 -8.43 2.89 5.47
N LEU A 56 -9.07 3.52 4.48
CA LEU A 56 -8.50 3.70 3.16
C LEU A 56 -7.18 4.47 3.24
N ALA A 57 -6.16 4.02 2.52
CA ALA A 57 -4.87 4.68 2.44
C ALA A 57 -4.63 5.24 1.04
N ARG A 58 -4.19 6.50 0.93
CA ARG A 58 -3.70 7.11 -0.30
C ARG A 58 -2.24 6.78 -0.47
N ASN A 59 -1.86 6.35 -1.66
CA ASN A 59 -0.51 5.91 -2.00
C ASN A 59 0.13 6.83 -3.04
N VAL A 60 1.45 6.97 -2.94
CA VAL A 60 2.28 7.62 -3.96
C VAL A 60 3.34 6.63 -4.40
N HIS A 61 3.41 6.35 -5.69
CA HIS A 61 4.45 5.53 -6.29
C HIS A 61 5.43 6.39 -7.07
N GLU A 62 6.71 6.10 -6.92
CA GLU A 62 7.79 6.70 -7.68
C GLU A 62 8.54 5.61 -8.44
N ASN A 63 8.61 5.75 -9.78
CA ASN A 63 9.22 4.73 -10.65
C ASN A 63 8.65 3.32 -10.43
N GLY A 64 7.33 3.21 -10.17
CA GLY A 64 6.63 1.94 -9.92
C GLY A 64 6.87 1.34 -8.53
N ILE A 65 7.52 2.07 -7.61
CA ILE A 65 7.78 1.62 -6.24
C ILE A 65 7.00 2.52 -5.28
N LEU A 66 6.22 1.92 -4.38
CA LEU A 66 5.50 2.67 -3.34
C LEU A 66 6.49 3.48 -2.50
N SER A 67 6.36 4.81 -2.53
CA SER A 67 7.15 5.76 -1.75
C SER A 67 6.46 6.08 -0.43
N THR A 68 5.21 6.55 -0.47
CA THR A 68 4.47 6.94 0.74
C THR A 68 3.05 6.40 0.76
N SER A 69 2.52 6.20 1.98
CA SER A 69 1.09 5.95 2.23
C SER A 69 0.57 6.88 3.32
N ARG A 70 -0.68 7.35 3.19
CA ARG A 70 -1.37 8.25 4.12
C ARG A 70 -2.75 7.70 4.46
N SER A 71 -3.05 7.49 5.74
CA SER A 71 -4.34 6.98 6.23
C SER A 71 -4.80 7.76 7.48
N PRO A 72 -6.10 7.93 7.71
CA PRO A 72 -7.19 7.69 6.78
C PRO A 72 -7.25 8.72 5.65
N VAL A 73 -7.91 8.34 4.53
CA VAL A 73 -8.29 9.28 3.48
C VAL A 73 -9.67 9.86 3.83
N ASP A 74 -9.78 11.18 3.79
CA ASP A 74 -11.07 11.86 4.00
C ASP A 74 -11.91 11.85 2.70
N ALA A 75 -12.44 10.69 2.37
CA ALA A 75 -13.30 10.44 1.22
C ALA A 75 -14.28 9.28 1.52
N PRO A 76 -15.30 9.51 2.36
CA PRO A 76 -16.16 8.42 2.86
C PRO A 76 -16.85 7.62 1.75
N ALA A 77 -17.29 8.27 0.69
CA ALA A 77 -17.94 7.57 -0.43
C ALA A 77 -16.98 6.65 -1.20
N LEU A 78 -15.72 7.03 -1.35
CA LEU A 78 -14.69 6.17 -1.94
C LEU A 78 -14.34 5.01 -0.99
N ALA A 79 -14.24 5.30 0.30
CA ALA A 79 -13.94 4.30 1.32
C ALA A 79 -15.02 3.21 1.37
N GLU A 80 -16.30 3.59 1.38
CA GLU A 80 -17.43 2.65 1.37
C GLU A 80 -17.40 1.75 0.12
N ARG A 81 -17.14 2.32 -1.05
CA ARG A 81 -17.04 1.52 -2.30
C ARG A 81 -15.86 0.57 -2.29
N ALA A 82 -14.67 1.05 -1.87
CA ALA A 82 -13.48 0.22 -1.77
C ALA A 82 -13.67 -0.94 -0.77
N GLU A 83 -14.28 -0.65 0.38
CA GLU A 83 -14.68 -1.67 1.35
C GLU A 83 -15.61 -2.72 0.74
N GLY A 84 -16.63 -2.28 -0.02
CA GLY A 84 -17.54 -3.18 -0.72
C GLY A 84 -16.82 -4.10 -1.72
N TYR A 85 -15.79 -3.61 -2.40
CA TYR A 85 -14.98 -4.43 -3.31
C TYR A 85 -14.16 -5.47 -2.55
N VAL A 86 -13.48 -5.07 -1.47
CA VAL A 86 -12.66 -5.97 -0.66
C VAL A 86 -13.50 -7.06 0.00
N ARG A 87 -14.67 -6.71 0.56
CA ARG A 87 -15.61 -7.67 1.16
C ARG A 87 -16.07 -8.72 0.15
N ARG A 88 -16.46 -8.29 -1.07
CA ARG A 88 -16.85 -9.23 -2.13
C ARG A 88 -15.70 -10.11 -2.57
N LEU A 89 -14.49 -9.56 -2.70
CA LEU A 89 -13.30 -10.31 -3.12
C LEU A 89 -12.91 -11.37 -2.07
N LEU A 90 -12.85 -10.99 -0.79
CA LEU A 90 -12.58 -11.90 0.32
C LEU A 90 -13.59 -13.04 0.40
N GLY A 91 -14.89 -12.72 0.25
CA GLY A 91 -15.96 -13.70 0.27
C GLY A 91 -15.94 -14.62 -0.96
N HIS A 92 -15.73 -14.07 -2.16
CA HIS A 92 -15.71 -14.87 -3.41
C HIS A 92 -14.54 -15.85 -3.44
N LEU A 93 -13.37 -15.44 -2.93
CA LEU A 93 -12.17 -16.28 -2.86
C LEU A 93 -12.20 -17.24 -1.64
N ASP A 94 -13.16 -17.11 -0.75
CA ASP A 94 -13.17 -17.77 0.57
C ASP A 94 -11.82 -17.65 1.30
N TYR A 95 -11.18 -16.49 1.11
CA TYR A 95 -9.81 -16.26 1.56
C TYR A 95 -9.76 -15.99 3.06
N VAL A 96 -8.82 -16.64 3.75
CA VAL A 96 -8.53 -16.41 5.18
C VAL A 96 -7.20 -15.72 5.33
N GLY A 97 -7.20 -14.56 5.99
CA GLY A 97 -6.04 -13.72 6.18
C GLY A 97 -6.25 -12.31 5.63
N VAL A 98 -5.18 -11.55 5.56
CA VAL A 98 -5.16 -10.19 5.00
C VAL A 98 -5.09 -10.21 3.48
N LEU A 99 -5.92 -9.38 2.85
CA LEU A 99 -5.89 -9.10 1.43
C LEU A 99 -5.87 -7.58 1.24
N ALA A 100 -4.97 -7.11 0.39
CA ALA A 100 -4.92 -5.72 -0.06
C ALA A 100 -5.45 -5.61 -1.49
N LEU A 101 -6.29 -4.61 -1.76
CA LEU A 101 -6.75 -4.24 -3.08
C LEU A 101 -6.24 -2.83 -3.39
N GLU A 102 -5.46 -2.70 -4.45
CA GLU A 102 -4.98 -1.42 -4.98
C GLU A 102 -5.93 -0.92 -6.05
N LEU A 103 -6.24 0.36 -5.99
CA LEU A 103 -7.27 1.00 -6.79
C LEU A 103 -6.77 2.32 -7.33
N PHE A 104 -7.08 2.61 -8.59
CA PHE A 104 -6.99 3.93 -9.17
C PHE A 104 -8.27 4.71 -8.91
N VAL A 105 -8.12 5.97 -8.52
CA VAL A 105 -9.23 6.92 -8.38
C VAL A 105 -9.28 7.78 -9.63
N CYS A 106 -10.42 7.77 -10.34
CA CYS A 106 -10.68 8.56 -11.54
C CYS A 106 -11.97 9.36 -11.30
N GLY A 107 -11.83 10.61 -10.85
CA GLY A 107 -12.96 11.39 -10.34
C GLY A 107 -13.62 10.68 -9.16
N ASP A 108 -14.88 10.33 -9.32
CA ASP A 108 -15.65 9.57 -8.31
C ASP A 108 -15.57 8.05 -8.50
N GLU A 109 -14.90 7.56 -9.53
CA GLU A 109 -14.83 6.13 -9.86
C GLU A 109 -13.59 5.46 -9.24
N LEU A 110 -13.73 4.17 -8.92
CA LEU A 110 -12.64 3.30 -8.49
C LEU A 110 -12.41 2.21 -9.53
N LEU A 111 -11.21 2.12 -10.07
CA LEU A 111 -10.78 1.05 -10.95
C LEU A 111 -9.78 0.15 -10.25
N ALA A 112 -10.00 -1.17 -10.31
CA ALA A 112 -9.06 -2.13 -9.74
C ALA A 112 -7.74 -2.13 -10.52
N ASN A 113 -6.63 -2.02 -9.79
CA ASN A 113 -5.29 -2.17 -10.32
C ASN A 113 -4.81 -3.61 -10.08
N GLU A 114 -4.49 -3.93 -8.85
CA GLU A 114 -4.07 -5.29 -8.48
C GLU A 114 -4.57 -5.65 -7.07
N PHE A 115 -4.56 -6.94 -6.75
CA PHE A 115 -4.77 -7.38 -5.38
C PHE A 115 -3.65 -8.31 -4.91
N ALA A 116 -3.39 -8.29 -3.61
CA ALA A 116 -2.38 -9.13 -2.98
C ALA A 116 -3.01 -9.91 -1.81
N PRO A 117 -3.16 -11.26 -1.90
CA PRO A 117 -3.70 -12.09 -0.82
C PRO A 117 -2.63 -12.35 0.25
N ARG A 118 -2.17 -11.31 0.89
CA ARG A 118 -1.13 -11.29 1.93
C ARG A 118 -1.09 -9.91 2.59
N VAL A 119 -0.34 -9.79 3.68
CA VAL A 119 0.05 -8.48 4.20
C VAL A 119 0.75 -7.66 3.12
N HIS A 120 0.47 -6.35 3.06
CA HIS A 120 0.92 -5.49 1.98
C HIS A 120 1.66 -4.27 2.49
N ASN A 121 2.63 -3.79 1.71
CA ASN A 121 3.47 -2.64 2.08
C ASN A 121 2.65 -1.37 2.29
N SER A 122 1.60 -1.15 1.50
CA SER A 122 0.68 -0.01 1.68
C SER A 122 -0.12 -0.03 2.99
N GLY A 123 -0.07 -1.13 3.75
CA GLY A 123 -0.67 -1.27 5.07
C GLY A 123 0.33 -1.31 6.23
N HIS A 124 1.62 -1.09 5.98
CA HIS A 124 2.61 -1.13 7.08
C HIS A 124 2.41 0.01 8.09
N TRP A 125 1.80 1.12 7.67
CA TRP A 125 1.38 2.20 8.56
C TRP A 125 0.49 1.72 9.72
N SER A 126 -0.21 0.58 9.54
CA SER A 126 -1.13 0.02 10.55
C SER A 126 -0.41 -0.50 11.80
N ILE A 127 0.92 -0.64 11.78
CA ILE A 127 1.68 -1.10 12.96
C ILE A 127 1.49 -0.10 14.11
N GLU A 128 1.65 1.19 13.84
CA GLU A 128 1.46 2.27 14.82
C GLU A 128 0.12 2.99 14.63
N GLY A 129 -0.43 2.98 13.42
CA GLY A 129 -1.59 3.78 13.02
C GLY A 129 -2.93 3.08 13.16
N SER A 130 -3.00 1.86 13.65
CA SER A 130 -4.25 1.13 13.95
C SER A 130 -4.19 0.47 15.30
N GLU A 131 -5.37 0.24 15.92
CA GLU A 131 -5.46 -0.49 17.20
C GLU A 131 -4.88 -1.90 17.09
N THR A 132 -5.09 -2.56 15.94
CA THR A 132 -4.48 -3.87 15.63
C THR A 132 -3.87 -3.81 14.23
N SER A 133 -2.59 -4.14 14.12
CA SER A 133 -1.90 -4.09 12.83
C SER A 133 -2.40 -5.15 11.85
N GLN A 134 -2.17 -4.94 10.54
CA GLN A 134 -2.46 -5.94 9.52
C GLN A 134 -1.71 -7.26 9.78
N PHE A 135 -0.52 -7.20 10.36
CA PHE A 135 0.29 -8.38 10.67
C PHE A 135 -0.35 -9.21 11.77
N GLU A 136 -0.76 -8.56 12.87
CA GLU A 136 -1.43 -9.22 13.96
C GLU A 136 -2.77 -9.82 13.51
N ASN A 137 -3.59 -9.03 12.79
CA ASN A 137 -4.87 -9.53 12.30
C ASN A 137 -4.71 -10.66 11.29
N HIS A 138 -3.65 -10.66 10.47
CA HIS A 138 -3.35 -11.79 9.60
C HIS A 138 -3.11 -13.08 10.41
N ILE A 139 -2.30 -13.00 11.46
CA ILE A 139 -2.02 -14.15 12.34
C ILE A 139 -3.27 -14.57 13.11
N ARG A 140 -4.07 -13.61 13.62
CA ARG A 140 -5.34 -13.91 14.28
C ARG A 140 -6.28 -14.69 13.35
N ALA A 141 -6.44 -14.23 12.11
CA ALA A 141 -7.27 -14.87 11.10
C ALA A 141 -6.83 -16.30 10.80
N VAL A 142 -5.53 -16.50 10.53
CA VAL A 142 -4.97 -17.83 10.20
C VAL A 142 -5.08 -18.80 11.39
N LEU A 143 -4.94 -18.32 12.61
CA LEU A 143 -5.08 -19.12 13.84
C LEU A 143 -6.54 -19.24 14.33
N ASN A 144 -7.50 -18.79 13.53
CA ASN A 144 -8.92 -18.75 13.89
C ASN A 144 -9.19 -18.08 15.25
N ARG A 145 -8.54 -16.93 15.48
CA ARG A 145 -8.79 -16.09 16.64
C ARG A 145 -9.69 -14.91 16.26
N PRO A 146 -10.45 -14.35 17.21
CA PRO A 146 -11.23 -13.14 16.95
C PRO A 146 -10.35 -12.04 16.35
N LEU A 147 -10.85 -11.37 15.30
CA LEU A 147 -10.16 -10.24 14.71
C LEU A 147 -10.09 -9.07 15.70
N GLY A 148 -8.96 -8.39 15.72
CA GLY A 148 -8.81 -7.15 16.46
C GLY A 148 -9.37 -5.97 15.68
N SER A 149 -9.66 -4.87 16.39
CA SER A 149 -10.16 -3.63 15.81
C SER A 149 -9.14 -3.03 14.82
N THR A 150 -9.64 -2.60 13.66
CA THR A 150 -8.88 -1.92 12.61
C THR A 150 -8.97 -0.40 12.69
N ALA A 151 -9.56 0.12 13.78
CA ALA A 151 -9.74 1.55 13.98
C ALA A 151 -8.40 2.30 13.94
N SER A 152 -8.43 3.52 13.37
CA SER A 152 -7.25 4.37 13.30
C SER A 152 -6.84 4.89 14.68
N VAL A 153 -5.53 4.96 14.91
CA VAL A 153 -4.92 5.72 15.99
C VAL A 153 -4.44 7.05 15.39
N GLY A 154 -5.33 8.03 15.36
CA GLY A 154 -5.07 9.32 14.73
C GLY A 154 -4.90 9.24 13.20
N HIS A 155 -3.99 10.06 12.67
CA HIS A 155 -3.62 10.12 11.25
C HIS A 155 -2.23 9.51 11.05
N ALA A 156 -2.16 8.41 10.33
CA ALA A 156 -0.90 7.70 10.09
C ALA A 156 -0.32 7.99 8.71
N GLY A 157 1.00 8.00 8.64
CA GLY A 157 1.76 8.07 7.42
C GLY A 157 2.91 7.07 7.42
N MET A 158 3.31 6.61 6.25
CA MET A 158 4.45 5.72 6.07
C MET A 158 5.30 6.24 4.92
N VAL A 159 6.61 6.26 5.13
CA VAL A 159 7.60 6.56 4.09
C VAL A 159 8.51 5.35 3.95
N ASN A 160 8.59 4.77 2.75
CA ASN A 160 9.50 3.68 2.44
C ASN A 160 10.94 4.18 2.28
N LEU A 161 11.89 3.42 2.79
CA LEU A 161 13.32 3.65 2.64
C LEU A 161 13.85 2.74 1.52
N ILE A 162 14.22 3.35 0.40
CA ILE A 162 14.51 2.63 -0.85
C ILE A 162 15.99 2.81 -1.21
N GLY A 163 16.69 1.70 -1.48
CA GLY A 163 18.09 1.70 -1.88
C GLY A 163 19.06 1.73 -0.73
N GLU A 164 18.92 2.68 0.18
CA GLU A 164 19.72 2.84 1.41
C GLU A 164 18.86 3.34 2.57
N ILE A 165 19.38 3.26 3.79
CA ILE A 165 18.82 3.90 4.97
C ILE A 165 19.84 4.93 5.43
N PRO A 166 19.64 6.24 5.13
CA PRO A 166 20.58 7.29 5.53
C PRO A 166 20.67 7.43 7.05
N ASP A 167 21.84 7.85 7.55
CA ASP A 167 22.02 8.14 8.98
C ASP A 167 21.05 9.22 9.48
N ALA A 168 20.71 10.17 8.64
CA ALA A 168 19.67 11.17 8.92
C ALA A 168 18.32 10.53 9.24
N ALA A 169 17.90 9.53 8.48
CA ALA A 169 16.66 8.78 8.73
C ALA A 169 16.71 8.02 10.07
N ARG A 170 17.88 7.45 10.43
CA ARG A 170 18.08 6.77 11.71
C ARG A 170 18.05 7.73 12.91
N ALA A 171 18.44 9.00 12.71
CA ALA A 171 18.45 10.02 13.74
C ALA A 171 17.07 10.69 13.96
N LEU A 172 16.11 10.52 13.04
CA LEU A 172 14.78 11.11 13.17
C LEU A 172 14.03 10.52 14.36
N LYS A 173 13.41 11.41 15.16
CA LYS A 173 12.58 11.05 16.32
C LYS A 173 11.10 11.32 16.12
N ILE A 174 10.70 11.69 14.91
CA ILE A 174 9.31 12.05 14.57
C ILE A 174 8.46 10.85 14.12
N GLY A 175 9.04 9.66 14.10
CA GLY A 175 8.37 8.42 13.71
C GLY A 175 9.12 7.18 14.18
N VAL A 176 8.57 6.03 13.86
CA VAL A 176 9.14 4.72 14.19
C VAL A 176 9.82 4.13 12.96
N LEU A 177 11.13 3.89 13.05
CA LEU A 177 11.90 3.25 12.00
C LEU A 177 11.79 1.73 12.10
N HIS A 178 11.35 1.11 10.99
CA HIS A 178 11.38 -0.33 10.79
C HIS A 178 12.46 -0.69 9.77
N ASP A 179 13.63 -1.10 10.26
CA ASP A 179 14.75 -1.59 9.43
C ASP A 179 14.56 -3.09 9.18
N TYR A 180 14.53 -3.50 7.91
CA TYR A 180 14.30 -4.91 7.54
C TYR A 180 15.57 -5.76 7.59
N GLY A 181 16.72 -5.19 7.94
CA GLY A 181 18.01 -5.87 8.00
C GLY A 181 18.51 -6.36 6.63
N LYS A 182 18.05 -5.76 5.55
CA LYS A 182 18.44 -6.14 4.19
C LYS A 182 19.65 -5.36 3.72
N SER A 183 20.51 -6.00 2.90
CA SER A 183 21.63 -5.32 2.26
C SER A 183 21.16 -4.24 1.28
N PRO A 184 21.76 -3.03 1.28
CA PRO A 184 21.49 -1.97 0.34
C PRO A 184 21.61 -2.41 -1.11
N ARG A 185 20.65 -1.98 -1.95
CA ARG A 185 20.63 -2.20 -3.40
C ARG A 185 19.65 -1.23 -4.04
N PRO A 186 19.96 -0.62 -5.21
CA PRO A 186 19.05 0.26 -5.93
C PRO A 186 17.65 -0.35 -6.09
N GLY A 187 16.62 0.44 -5.83
CA GLY A 187 15.22 0.05 -5.95
C GLY A 187 14.72 -0.96 -4.90
N ARG A 188 15.54 -1.33 -3.90
CA ARG A 188 15.13 -2.27 -2.85
C ARG A 188 14.57 -1.54 -1.64
N LYS A 189 13.37 -1.92 -1.21
CA LYS A 189 12.80 -1.47 0.07
C LYS A 189 13.59 -2.10 1.22
N LEU A 190 14.28 -1.28 2.00
CA LEU A 190 15.14 -1.69 3.12
C LEU A 190 14.47 -1.50 4.47
N GLY A 191 13.46 -0.67 4.53
CA GLY A 191 12.72 -0.34 5.72
C GLY A 191 11.62 0.65 5.41
N HIS A 192 10.99 1.15 6.45
CA HIS A 192 10.08 2.29 6.38
C HIS A 192 10.09 3.06 7.70
N ILE A 193 9.61 4.29 7.66
CA ILE A 193 9.31 5.07 8.86
C ILE A 193 7.80 5.27 8.89
N THR A 194 7.17 4.88 10.00
CA THR A 194 5.77 5.18 10.29
C THR A 194 5.67 6.35 11.24
N ILE A 195 4.74 7.24 10.97
CA ILE A 195 4.37 8.37 11.84
C ILE A 195 2.89 8.29 12.17
N THR A 196 2.54 8.77 13.35
CA THR A 196 1.17 9.05 13.79
C THR A 196 1.08 10.51 14.22
N ALA A 197 -0.05 11.15 13.95
CA ALA A 197 -0.31 12.55 14.29
C ALA A 197 -1.77 12.74 14.67
N GLU A 198 -2.06 13.82 15.38
CA GLU A 198 -3.44 14.15 15.75
C GLU A 198 -4.25 14.68 14.56
N THR A 199 -3.58 15.27 13.57
CA THR A 199 -4.20 15.85 12.38
C THR A 199 -3.54 15.39 11.09
N ALA A 200 -4.29 15.39 10.00
CA ALA A 200 -3.76 15.11 8.66
C ALA A 200 -2.65 16.10 8.25
N ALA A 201 -2.81 17.39 8.60
CA ALA A 201 -1.82 18.42 8.29
C ALA A 201 -0.48 18.19 9.00
N GLU A 202 -0.51 17.75 10.24
CA GLU A 202 0.69 17.41 11.00
C GLU A 202 1.36 16.15 10.43
N ARG A 203 0.58 15.11 10.12
CA ARG A 203 1.08 13.92 9.43
C ARG A 203 1.80 14.30 8.14
N ASP A 204 1.18 15.12 7.29
CA ASP A 204 1.74 15.48 5.99
C ASP A 204 3.02 16.29 6.13
N LYS A 205 3.06 17.25 7.08
CA LYS A 205 4.30 17.98 7.42
C LYS A 205 5.42 17.03 7.87
N ASN A 206 5.11 16.03 8.68
CA ASN A 206 6.09 15.07 9.16
C ASN A 206 6.58 14.14 8.03
N ILE A 207 5.72 13.75 7.10
CA ILE A 207 6.10 13.03 5.88
C ILE A 207 7.11 13.85 5.08
N ASP A 208 6.83 15.13 4.81
CA ASP A 208 7.72 16.03 4.06
C ASP A 208 9.11 16.16 4.71
N ILE A 209 9.18 16.17 6.05
CA ILE A 209 10.46 16.19 6.78
C ILE A 209 11.23 14.90 6.54
N ILE A 210 10.55 13.74 6.60
CA ILE A 210 11.20 12.45 6.39
C ILE A 210 11.68 12.36 4.93
N GLU A 211 10.84 12.67 3.95
CA GLU A 211 11.20 12.62 2.53
C GLU A 211 12.46 13.44 2.23
N ARG A 212 12.56 14.68 2.76
CA ARG A 212 13.78 15.52 2.62
C ARG A 212 15.01 14.96 3.33
N SER A 213 14.84 14.08 4.29
CA SER A 213 15.94 13.49 5.06
C SER A 213 16.47 12.21 4.45
N VAL A 214 15.73 11.61 3.49
CA VAL A 214 16.05 10.33 2.85
C VAL A 214 16.36 10.48 1.35
N THR A 215 16.23 11.68 0.80
CA THR A 215 16.69 12.08 -0.53
C THR A 215 18.09 12.69 -0.43
#